data_079b0341ad8d0ebcc08b592f1782e7a8
#
_entry.id   079b0341ad8d0ebcc08b592f1782e7a8
#
_cell.length_a   1.000
_cell.length_b   1.000
_cell.length_c   1.000
_cell.angle_alpha   90.00
_cell.angle_beta   90.00
_cell.angle_gamma   90.00
#
_symmetry.space_group_name_H-M   'P 1'
#
loop_
_entity.id
_entity.type
_entity.pdbx_description
1 polymer ?
#
loop_
_entity_poly.entity_id
_entity_poly.type
_entity_poly.pdbx_seq_one_letter_code
_entity_poly.pdbx_strand_id
1 'polypeptide(L)'
;MQRMWLHLWGGVKADMVVTDPPYGVAIGDKNKFLSNATSSEQITQNIMNDNISIDELKSILVSAMTNCRENCNDDAVYYVFAPQGGELGMMMLMMMKEAGLAVRHNLVWRKNKSTFSLGRLDYDYQHEPIMYTWTKSHHNYRKGAFRSSVWDFKREQKCDLHPTMKPVELIANCLLDGSKEGDIVLDVFGGSGTTMVAAEQLGRCARLMELDPHYCDVIVSRWERLTGNKAIKVN
;
A
#
# COMPACT_ATOMS: atom_id res chain seq x y z
N MET A 1 -19.99 -3.42 -4.89
CA MET A 1 -18.69 -2.75 -5.07
C MET A 1 -18.79 -1.51 -5.97
N GLN A 2 -19.31 -1.56 -7.22
CA GLN A 2 -19.40 -0.37 -8.10
C GLN A 2 -20.11 0.85 -7.50
N ARG A 3 -21.18 0.68 -6.72
CA ARG A 3 -21.89 1.83 -6.10
C ARG A 3 -21.09 2.57 -5.03
N MET A 4 -20.21 1.89 -4.31
CA MET A 4 -19.36 2.48 -3.26
C MET A 4 -18.30 3.43 -3.87
N TRP A 5 -17.78 3.11 -5.05
CA TRP A 5 -16.83 3.96 -5.78
C TRP A 5 -17.44 5.30 -6.18
N LEU A 6 -18.69 5.31 -6.68
CA LEU A 6 -19.37 6.53 -7.11
C LEU A 6 -19.59 7.54 -5.98
N HIS A 7 -19.82 7.08 -4.74
CA HIS A 7 -20.00 7.97 -3.58
C HIS A 7 -18.69 8.57 -3.09
N LEU A 8 -17.58 7.84 -3.17
CA LEU A 8 -16.25 8.31 -2.77
C LEU A 8 -15.70 9.41 -3.69
N TRP A 9 -16.13 9.44 -4.94
CA TRP A 9 -15.45 10.22 -5.97
C TRP A 9 -16.13 11.54 -6.32
N GLY A 10 -17.43 11.68 -6.13
CA GLY A 10 -18.14 12.88 -6.59
C GLY A 10 -17.84 13.26 -8.06
N GLY A 11 -17.47 12.27 -8.89
CA GLY A 11 -17.10 12.45 -10.29
C GLY A 11 -15.66 12.95 -10.53
N VAL A 12 -14.84 13.10 -9.50
CA VAL A 12 -13.43 13.57 -9.65
C VAL A 12 -12.50 12.37 -9.70
N LYS A 13 -11.59 12.34 -10.69
CA LYS A 13 -10.60 11.28 -10.88
C LYS A 13 -9.36 11.49 -10.03
N ALA A 14 -8.70 10.39 -9.64
CA ALA A 14 -7.43 10.46 -8.92
C ALA A 14 -6.25 10.72 -9.86
N ASP A 15 -5.24 11.40 -9.32
CA ASP A 15 -4.01 11.73 -10.04
C ASP A 15 -2.93 10.69 -9.80
N MET A 16 -3.06 9.90 -8.73
CA MET A 16 -2.06 8.92 -8.32
C MET A 16 -2.68 7.80 -7.49
N VAL A 17 -2.12 6.60 -7.61
CA VAL A 17 -2.40 5.46 -6.72
C VAL A 17 -1.14 5.05 -5.97
N VAL A 18 -1.22 4.96 -4.65
CA VAL A 18 -0.20 4.34 -3.79
C VAL A 18 -0.91 3.36 -2.88
N THR A 19 -0.62 2.08 -3.00
CA THR A 19 -1.40 1.07 -2.27
C THR A 19 -0.59 -0.18 -1.93
N ASP A 20 -0.90 -0.79 -0.79
CA ASP A 20 -0.27 -2.00 -0.24
C ASP A 20 -1.33 -3.10 -0.07
N PRO A 21 -1.64 -3.86 -1.13
CA PRO A 21 -2.68 -4.87 -1.09
C PRO A 21 -2.31 -6.03 -0.16
N PRO A 22 -3.29 -6.80 0.36
CA PRO A 22 -3.02 -8.03 1.10
C PRO A 22 -2.32 -9.06 0.21
N TYR A 23 -1.40 -9.85 0.80
CA TYR A 23 -0.62 -10.85 0.07
C TYR A 23 -1.13 -12.28 0.24
N GLY A 24 -2.22 -12.49 0.97
CA GLY A 24 -2.77 -13.82 1.26
C GLY A 24 -1.89 -14.66 2.21
N VAL A 25 -1.03 -14.02 2.96
CA VAL A 25 -0.16 -14.67 3.94
C VAL A 25 -0.69 -14.41 5.34
N ALA A 26 -1.29 -15.37 6.00
CA ALA A 26 -1.85 -15.25 7.35
C ALA A 26 -0.82 -14.73 8.38
N ILE A 27 -0.59 -13.39 8.37
CA ILE A 27 0.46 -12.73 9.16
C ILE A 27 0.26 -12.95 10.65
N GLY A 28 -0.99 -12.95 11.13
CA GLY A 28 -1.30 -13.24 12.52
C GLY A 28 -0.86 -14.64 12.95
N ASP A 29 -1.05 -15.65 12.11
CA ASP A 29 -0.61 -17.03 12.41
C ASP A 29 0.92 -17.15 12.37
N LYS A 30 1.58 -16.46 11.44
CA LYS A 30 3.03 -16.33 11.43
C LYS A 30 3.56 -15.66 12.70
N ASN A 31 2.92 -14.59 13.15
CA ASN A 31 3.32 -13.87 14.36
C ASN A 31 3.07 -14.71 15.63
N LYS A 32 1.97 -15.47 15.72
CA LYS A 32 1.74 -16.44 16.80
C LYS A 32 2.86 -17.49 16.86
N PHE A 33 3.24 -18.04 15.71
CA PHE A 33 4.35 -19.01 15.64
C PHE A 33 5.67 -18.40 16.12
N LEU A 34 6.00 -17.18 15.67
CA LEU A 34 7.21 -16.46 16.06
C LEU A 34 7.20 -16.10 17.55
N SER A 35 6.06 -15.66 18.09
CA SER A 35 5.89 -15.34 19.50
C SER A 35 6.13 -16.56 20.37
N ASN A 36 5.56 -17.70 20.00
CA ASN A 36 5.75 -18.98 20.72
C ASN A 36 7.21 -19.46 20.67
N ALA A 37 7.91 -19.21 19.55
CA ALA A 37 9.28 -19.67 19.36
C ALA A 37 10.34 -18.74 19.99
N THR A 38 10.04 -17.45 20.19
CA THR A 38 11.02 -16.44 20.64
C THR A 38 10.69 -15.78 21.97
N SER A 39 9.57 -16.14 22.60
CA SER A 39 9.05 -15.52 23.85
C SER A 39 8.88 -13.99 23.71
N SER A 40 8.69 -13.48 22.50
CA SER A 40 8.51 -12.05 22.21
C SER A 40 7.04 -11.78 21.88
N GLU A 41 6.46 -10.76 22.51
CA GLU A 41 5.12 -10.29 22.15
C GLU A 41 5.11 -9.73 20.74
N GLN A 42 4.20 -10.23 19.89
CA GLN A 42 3.95 -9.76 18.54
C GLN A 42 2.44 -9.60 18.33
N ILE A 43 2.07 -8.68 17.42
CA ILE A 43 0.67 -8.52 17.03
C ILE A 43 0.22 -9.80 16.32
N THR A 44 -0.78 -10.47 16.88
CA THR A 44 -1.27 -11.78 16.41
C THR A 44 -2.59 -11.67 15.61
N GLN A 45 -3.12 -10.46 15.42
CA GLN A 45 -4.33 -10.26 14.63
C GLN A 45 -4.05 -10.52 13.14
N ASN A 46 -4.94 -11.31 12.52
CA ASN A 46 -4.93 -11.51 11.08
C ASN A 46 -5.58 -10.30 10.40
N ILE A 47 -5.01 -9.86 9.30
CA ILE A 47 -5.60 -8.85 8.43
C ILE A 47 -6.80 -9.51 7.72
N MET A 48 -7.92 -8.79 7.59
CA MET A 48 -9.07 -9.30 6.84
C MET A 48 -8.68 -9.64 5.41
N ASN A 49 -9.16 -10.78 4.90
CA ASN A 49 -8.85 -11.34 3.58
C ASN A 49 -7.39 -11.81 3.36
N ASP A 50 -6.58 -11.91 4.41
CA ASP A 50 -5.22 -12.44 4.30
C ASP A 50 -5.16 -13.99 4.38
N ASN A 51 -6.32 -14.66 4.54
CA ASN A 51 -6.46 -16.12 4.62
C ASN A 51 -7.52 -16.63 3.63
N ILE A 52 -7.37 -16.25 2.37
CA ILE A 52 -8.21 -16.68 1.24
C ILE A 52 -7.35 -17.42 0.21
N SER A 53 -7.98 -18.14 -0.72
CA SER A 53 -7.24 -18.79 -1.80
C SER A 53 -6.53 -17.79 -2.71
N ILE A 54 -5.45 -18.20 -3.36
CA ILE A 54 -4.70 -17.35 -4.30
C ILE A 54 -5.60 -16.87 -5.45
N ASP A 55 -6.51 -17.71 -5.93
CA ASP A 55 -7.43 -17.37 -7.02
C ASP A 55 -8.47 -16.33 -6.58
N GLU A 56 -9.02 -16.46 -5.37
CA GLU A 56 -9.92 -15.46 -4.80
C GLU A 56 -9.21 -14.13 -4.56
N LEU A 57 -8.00 -14.17 -3.99
CA LEU A 57 -7.17 -12.98 -3.80
C LEU A 57 -6.91 -12.30 -5.14
N LYS A 58 -6.47 -13.04 -6.16
CA LYS A 58 -6.25 -12.53 -7.51
C LYS A 58 -7.49 -11.86 -8.06
N SER A 59 -8.66 -12.48 -7.94
CA SER A 59 -9.93 -11.92 -8.43
C SER A 59 -10.28 -10.58 -7.76
N ILE A 60 -10.10 -10.50 -6.43
CA ILE A 60 -10.32 -9.26 -5.66
C ILE A 60 -9.36 -8.18 -6.13
N LEU A 61 -8.07 -8.49 -6.27
CA LEU A 61 -7.04 -7.53 -6.65
C LEU A 61 -7.20 -7.04 -8.10
N VAL A 62 -7.54 -7.92 -9.04
CA VAL A 62 -7.87 -7.54 -10.43
C VAL A 62 -9.04 -6.57 -10.45
N SER A 63 -10.10 -6.88 -9.71
CA SER A 63 -11.29 -6.00 -9.61
C SER A 63 -10.92 -4.64 -9.00
N ALA A 64 -10.15 -4.62 -7.90
CA ALA A 64 -9.73 -3.40 -7.24
C ALA A 64 -8.86 -2.52 -8.16
N MET A 65 -7.85 -3.10 -8.81
CA MET A 65 -6.94 -2.36 -9.69
C MET A 65 -7.63 -1.89 -10.99
N THR A 66 -8.58 -2.67 -11.52
CA THR A 66 -9.43 -2.25 -12.64
C THR A 66 -10.25 -1.01 -12.26
N ASN A 67 -10.89 -1.02 -11.09
CA ASN A 67 -11.64 0.13 -10.58
C ASN A 67 -10.71 1.34 -10.35
N CYS A 68 -9.49 1.15 -9.83
CA CYS A 68 -8.51 2.23 -9.72
C CYS A 68 -8.25 2.86 -11.09
N ARG A 69 -7.96 2.03 -12.12
CA ARG A 69 -7.67 2.50 -13.48
C ARG A 69 -8.83 3.31 -14.06
N GLU A 70 -10.08 2.88 -13.86
CA GLU A 70 -11.27 3.55 -14.38
C GLU A 70 -11.55 4.89 -13.70
N ASN A 71 -11.12 5.04 -12.44
CA ASN A 71 -11.33 6.24 -11.63
C ASN A 71 -10.09 7.12 -11.48
N CYS A 72 -9.05 6.86 -12.25
CA CYS A 72 -7.84 7.71 -12.32
C CYS A 72 -7.76 8.49 -13.63
N ASN A 73 -6.99 9.57 -13.62
CA ASN A 73 -6.64 10.34 -14.79
C ASN A 73 -5.74 9.51 -15.73
N ASP A 74 -5.73 9.86 -17.02
CA ASP A 74 -4.96 9.14 -18.05
C ASP A 74 -3.43 9.21 -17.84
N ASP A 75 -2.96 10.17 -17.08
CA ASP A 75 -1.57 10.39 -16.71
C ASP A 75 -1.24 10.02 -15.26
N ALA A 76 -2.19 9.38 -14.56
CA ALA A 76 -1.99 8.89 -13.21
C ALA A 76 -0.90 7.81 -13.17
N VAL A 77 -0.08 7.86 -12.12
CA VAL A 77 0.93 6.85 -11.81
C VAL A 77 0.49 5.95 -10.67
N TYR A 78 0.98 4.73 -10.69
CA TYR A 78 0.62 3.68 -9.74
C TYR A 78 1.88 3.15 -9.08
N TYR A 79 1.91 3.16 -7.75
CA TYR A 79 2.90 2.48 -6.91
C TYR A 79 2.16 1.41 -6.11
N VAL A 80 2.35 0.16 -6.48
CA VAL A 80 1.69 -0.98 -5.86
C VAL A 80 2.74 -1.85 -5.18
N PHE A 81 2.69 -1.90 -3.85
CA PHE A 81 3.58 -2.78 -3.10
C PHE A 81 3.26 -4.24 -3.39
N ALA A 82 4.27 -5.08 -3.37
CA ALA A 82 4.14 -6.48 -3.76
C ALA A 82 4.97 -7.41 -2.87
N PRO A 83 4.57 -8.69 -2.73
CA PRO A 83 5.36 -9.68 -2.02
C PRO A 83 6.65 -10.00 -2.78
N GLN A 84 7.66 -10.46 -2.04
CA GLN A 84 8.92 -10.91 -2.59
C GLN A 84 8.75 -12.24 -3.31
N GLY A 85 9.25 -12.29 -4.55
CA GLY A 85 9.47 -13.52 -5.34
C GLY A 85 8.35 -14.54 -5.40
N GLY A 86 8.68 -15.71 -5.92
CA GLY A 86 7.83 -16.89 -5.93
C GLY A 86 6.48 -16.70 -6.65
N GLU A 87 5.55 -17.57 -6.31
CA GLU A 87 4.21 -17.62 -6.91
C GLU A 87 3.40 -16.34 -6.69
N LEU A 88 3.45 -15.77 -5.49
CA LEU A 88 2.71 -14.54 -5.15
C LEU A 88 3.20 -13.32 -5.93
N GLY A 89 4.52 -13.17 -6.11
CA GLY A 89 5.07 -12.09 -6.92
C GLY A 89 4.67 -12.20 -8.39
N MET A 90 4.67 -13.42 -8.95
CA MET A 90 4.19 -13.67 -10.30
C MET A 90 2.70 -13.42 -10.44
N MET A 91 1.90 -13.87 -9.48
CA MET A 91 0.45 -13.61 -9.44
C MET A 91 0.16 -12.11 -9.45
N MET A 92 0.88 -11.32 -8.67
CA MET A 92 0.72 -9.87 -8.64
C MET A 92 1.03 -9.21 -9.98
N LEU A 93 2.11 -9.64 -10.67
CA LEU A 93 2.43 -9.16 -12.03
C LEU A 93 1.33 -9.49 -13.04
N MET A 94 0.80 -10.71 -12.97
CA MET A 94 -0.30 -11.15 -13.84
C MET A 94 -1.58 -10.36 -13.55
N MET A 95 -1.91 -10.15 -12.29
CA MET A 95 -3.04 -9.33 -11.85
C MET A 95 -2.96 -7.91 -12.40
N MET A 96 -1.81 -7.25 -12.28
CA MET A 96 -1.61 -5.89 -12.80
C MET A 96 -1.83 -5.85 -14.32
N LYS A 97 -1.30 -6.83 -15.06
CA LYS A 97 -1.51 -6.95 -16.50
C LYS A 97 -2.97 -7.18 -16.87
N GLU A 98 -3.68 -8.05 -16.13
CA GLU A 98 -5.10 -8.36 -16.34
C GLU A 98 -5.99 -7.14 -16.05
N ALA A 99 -5.63 -6.34 -15.05
CA ALA A 99 -6.28 -5.05 -14.76
C ALA A 99 -5.98 -3.96 -15.81
N GLY A 100 -5.16 -4.23 -16.83
CA GLY A 100 -4.75 -3.27 -17.85
C GLY A 100 -3.65 -2.31 -17.42
N LEU A 101 -2.91 -2.66 -16.37
CA LEU A 101 -1.82 -1.89 -15.77
C LEU A 101 -0.48 -2.63 -15.94
N ALA A 102 0.07 -2.65 -17.16
CA ALA A 102 1.34 -3.33 -17.43
C ALA A 102 2.49 -2.68 -16.64
N VAL A 103 3.11 -3.43 -15.75
CA VAL A 103 4.21 -2.94 -14.90
C VAL A 103 5.39 -2.49 -15.77
N ARG A 104 5.85 -1.27 -15.56
CA ARG A 104 6.94 -0.62 -16.31
C ARG A 104 8.29 -0.74 -15.59
N HIS A 105 8.28 -0.56 -14.27
CA HIS A 105 9.45 -0.70 -13.43
C HIS A 105 9.11 -1.50 -12.18
N ASN A 106 10.04 -2.33 -11.75
CA ASN A 106 9.99 -2.97 -10.45
C ASN A 106 11.01 -2.25 -9.55
N LEU A 107 10.51 -1.34 -8.72
CA LEU A 107 11.33 -0.63 -7.74
C LEU A 107 11.53 -1.52 -6.52
N VAL A 108 12.57 -1.27 -5.77
CA VAL A 108 12.93 -2.06 -4.59
C VAL A 108 13.08 -1.15 -3.37
N TRP A 109 12.23 -1.35 -2.38
CA TRP A 109 12.48 -0.83 -1.05
C TRP A 109 13.42 -1.76 -0.30
N ARG A 110 14.67 -1.32 -0.07
CA ARG A 110 15.64 -2.01 0.77
C ARG A 110 15.47 -1.59 2.23
N LYS A 111 15.20 -2.57 3.09
CA LYS A 111 15.02 -2.38 4.53
C LYS A 111 16.37 -2.36 5.24
N ASN A 112 16.44 -1.71 6.38
CA ASN A 112 17.67 -1.68 7.22
C ASN A 112 18.01 -3.04 7.86
N LYS A 113 17.03 -3.95 7.96
CA LYS A 113 17.20 -5.32 8.48
C LYS A 113 16.38 -6.29 7.63
N SER A 114 16.89 -7.50 7.47
CA SER A 114 16.14 -8.60 6.83
C SER A 114 14.98 -9.07 7.71
N THR A 115 14.04 -9.77 7.07
CA THR A 115 12.95 -10.44 7.76
C THR A 115 13.49 -11.73 8.37
N PHE A 116 13.36 -11.88 9.68
CA PHE A 116 13.76 -13.10 10.36
C PHE A 116 12.76 -14.24 10.08
N SER A 117 13.22 -15.32 9.45
CA SER A 117 12.39 -16.47 9.03
C SER A 117 12.52 -17.68 9.95
N LEU A 118 13.34 -17.64 10.99
CA LEU A 118 13.70 -18.79 11.83
C LEU A 118 14.24 -19.99 11.04
N GLY A 119 15.00 -19.75 9.98
CA GLY A 119 15.57 -20.80 9.15
C GLY A 119 14.56 -21.58 8.27
N ARG A 120 13.34 -21.06 8.11
CA ARG A 120 12.35 -21.65 7.18
C ARG A 120 12.59 -21.29 5.72
N LEU A 121 13.44 -20.30 5.46
CA LEU A 121 13.87 -19.88 4.14
C LEU A 121 15.40 -19.95 4.08
N ASP A 122 15.94 -20.29 2.95
CA ASP A 122 17.39 -20.26 2.71
C ASP A 122 17.93 -18.82 2.71
N TYR A 123 17.07 -17.85 2.38
CA TYR A 123 17.41 -16.43 2.35
C TYR A 123 16.35 -15.59 3.07
N ASP A 124 16.76 -14.78 4.01
CA ASP A 124 15.89 -13.78 4.63
C ASP A 124 15.75 -12.54 3.73
N TYR A 125 14.53 -12.18 3.41
CA TYR A 125 14.26 -11.02 2.56
C TYR A 125 14.56 -9.70 3.27
N GLN A 126 15.44 -8.90 2.67
CA GLN A 126 15.77 -7.54 3.12
C GLN A 126 15.10 -6.46 2.29
N HIS A 127 14.26 -6.82 1.36
CA HIS A 127 13.62 -5.87 0.44
C HIS A 127 12.13 -6.14 0.26
N GLU A 128 11.45 -5.17 -0.32
CA GLU A 128 10.07 -5.29 -0.80
C GLU A 128 9.96 -4.68 -2.19
N PRO A 129 9.37 -5.37 -3.17
CA PRO A 129 9.13 -4.83 -4.50
C PRO A 129 8.03 -3.77 -4.48
N ILE A 130 8.14 -2.77 -5.37
CA ILE A 130 7.11 -1.78 -5.64
C ILE A 130 6.90 -1.74 -7.15
N MET A 131 5.75 -2.21 -7.60
CA MET A 131 5.37 -2.19 -9.00
C MET A 131 4.98 -0.78 -9.40
N TYR A 132 5.74 -0.18 -10.31
CA TYR A 132 5.49 1.16 -10.82
C TYR A 132 4.97 1.10 -12.25
N THR A 133 3.88 1.81 -12.52
CA THR A 133 3.28 1.85 -13.85
C THR A 133 2.42 3.10 -14.07
N TRP A 134 1.93 3.25 -15.30
CA TRP A 134 0.96 4.26 -15.75
C TRP A 134 0.19 3.72 -16.95
N THR A 135 -0.92 4.37 -17.32
CA THR A 135 -1.75 3.96 -18.47
C THR A 135 -1.28 4.57 -19.79
N LYS A 136 -1.56 5.85 -20.04
CA LYS A 136 -1.25 6.51 -21.32
C LYS A 136 0.02 7.34 -21.24
N SER A 137 0.16 8.15 -20.20
CA SER A 137 1.33 9.00 -19.94
C SER A 137 1.63 9.04 -18.46
N HIS A 138 2.70 9.72 -18.06
CA HIS A 138 3.05 9.93 -16.67
C HIS A 138 3.83 11.21 -16.48
N HIS A 139 3.81 11.73 -15.27
CA HIS A 139 4.65 12.82 -14.83
C HIS A 139 5.61 12.36 -13.73
N ASN A 140 6.85 12.83 -13.81
CA ASN A 140 7.77 12.78 -12.69
C ASN A 140 8.01 14.24 -12.25
N TYR A 141 7.48 14.57 -11.08
CA TYR A 141 7.53 15.94 -10.57
C TYR A 141 8.87 16.31 -9.94
N ARG A 142 9.69 15.34 -9.57
CA ARG A 142 11.09 15.60 -9.17
C ARG A 142 12.01 15.64 -10.38
N LYS A 143 12.17 16.81 -10.96
CA LYS A 143 13.06 17.03 -12.10
C LYS A 143 14.54 17.03 -11.68
N GLY A 144 15.43 16.62 -12.61
CA GLY A 144 16.87 16.86 -12.54
C GLY A 144 17.72 15.82 -11.84
N ALA A 145 17.14 14.71 -11.35
CA ALA A 145 17.91 13.61 -10.76
C ALA A 145 17.62 12.28 -11.45
N PHE A 146 18.67 11.57 -11.86
CA PHE A 146 18.57 10.14 -12.16
C PHE A 146 18.30 9.40 -10.85
N ARG A 147 17.15 8.77 -10.72
CA ARG A 147 16.76 8.07 -9.50
C ARG A 147 17.07 6.58 -9.61
N SER A 148 17.66 6.06 -8.55
CA SER A 148 17.85 4.63 -8.42
C SER A 148 16.50 3.93 -8.32
N SER A 149 16.40 2.72 -8.88
CA SER A 149 15.26 1.82 -8.64
C SER A 149 15.32 1.15 -7.25
N VAL A 150 16.41 1.34 -6.50
CA VAL A 150 16.57 0.83 -5.14
C VAL A 150 16.51 2.00 -4.16
N TRP A 151 15.59 1.90 -3.21
CA TRP A 151 15.31 2.94 -2.22
C TRP A 151 15.59 2.44 -0.81
N ASP A 152 16.38 3.18 -0.06
CA ASP A 152 16.76 2.86 1.31
C ASP A 152 15.88 3.63 2.30
N PHE A 153 14.93 2.92 2.92
CA PHE A 153 14.12 3.46 4.01
C PHE A 153 14.14 2.48 5.19
N LYS A 154 14.34 3.02 6.39
CA LYS A 154 14.30 2.20 7.60
C LYS A 154 12.87 1.69 7.81
N ARG A 155 12.74 0.39 8.11
CA ARG A 155 11.49 -0.13 8.65
C ARG A 155 11.31 0.43 10.05
N GLU A 156 10.14 1.01 10.34
CA GLU A 156 9.82 1.44 11.69
C GLU A 156 9.86 0.25 12.64
N GLN A 157 10.44 0.47 13.82
CA GLN A 157 10.43 -0.56 14.85
C GLN A 157 9.05 -0.59 15.47
N LYS A 158 8.55 -1.81 15.77
CA LYS A 158 7.26 -2.15 16.40
C LYS A 158 6.32 -0.95 16.59
N CYS A 159 5.29 -0.88 15.76
CA CYS A 159 4.19 0.04 15.97
C CYS A 159 2.96 -0.78 16.39
N ASP A 160 2.35 -0.43 17.50
CA ASP A 160 1.15 -1.10 18.02
C ASP A 160 -0.10 -0.86 17.15
N LEU A 161 0.04 0.00 16.13
CA LEU A 161 -1.08 0.41 15.28
C LEU A 161 -1.38 -0.57 14.12
N HIS A 162 -0.35 -1.21 13.57
CA HIS A 162 -0.52 -2.16 12.45
C HIS A 162 0.71 -3.06 12.31
N PRO A 163 0.55 -4.38 12.06
CA PRO A 163 1.66 -5.35 12.04
C PRO A 163 2.66 -5.12 10.89
N THR A 164 2.23 -4.48 9.80
CA THR A 164 3.04 -4.28 8.57
C THR A 164 3.05 -2.83 8.08
N MET A 165 3.00 -1.86 8.98
CA MET A 165 2.98 -0.44 8.62
C MET A 165 4.18 -0.05 7.76
N LYS A 166 3.92 0.62 6.63
CA LYS A 166 4.97 1.20 5.78
C LYS A 166 5.52 2.50 6.40
N PRO A 167 6.80 2.81 6.23
CA PRO A 167 7.35 4.10 6.64
C PRO A 167 6.67 5.27 5.93
N VAL A 168 6.35 6.33 6.68
CA VAL A 168 5.74 7.54 6.10
C VAL A 168 6.65 8.17 5.04
N GLU A 169 7.96 8.20 5.28
CA GLU A 169 8.95 8.75 4.34
C GLU A 169 9.01 7.97 3.02
N LEU A 170 8.77 6.64 3.04
CA LEU A 170 8.71 5.82 1.84
C LEU A 170 7.50 6.20 0.97
N ILE A 171 6.34 6.35 1.61
CA ILE A 171 5.12 6.79 0.90
C ILE A 171 5.28 8.24 0.42
N ALA A 172 5.80 9.13 1.26
CA ALA A 172 6.10 10.52 0.90
C ALA A 172 7.04 10.59 -0.33
N ASN A 173 8.01 9.67 -0.43
CA ASN A 173 8.89 9.57 -1.57
C ASN A 173 8.12 9.24 -2.87
N CYS A 174 7.14 8.32 -2.83
CA CYS A 174 6.26 8.05 -3.96
C CYS A 174 5.43 9.29 -4.34
N LEU A 175 4.85 9.98 -3.33
CA LEU A 175 4.00 11.15 -3.55
C LEU A 175 4.77 12.30 -4.20
N LEU A 176 5.98 12.58 -3.74
CA LEU A 176 6.83 13.63 -4.29
C LEU A 176 7.25 13.36 -5.74
N ASP A 177 7.33 12.10 -6.16
CA ASP A 177 7.65 11.75 -7.54
C ASP A 177 6.42 11.79 -8.45
N GLY A 178 5.30 11.25 -7.96
CA GLY A 178 4.12 10.97 -8.79
C GLY A 178 2.98 11.97 -8.67
N SER A 179 3.08 12.99 -7.80
CA SER A 179 2.02 13.98 -7.58
C SER A 179 2.57 15.35 -7.22
N LYS A 180 1.73 16.37 -7.32
CA LYS A 180 1.96 17.75 -6.84
C LYS A 180 0.98 18.10 -5.73
N GLU A 181 1.18 19.23 -5.08
CA GLU A 181 0.26 19.76 -4.06
C GLU A 181 -1.16 19.93 -4.65
N GLY A 182 -2.17 19.55 -3.87
CA GLY A 182 -3.58 19.56 -4.27
C GLY A 182 -4.05 18.34 -5.05
N ASP A 183 -3.14 17.49 -5.57
CA ASP A 183 -3.52 16.26 -6.29
C ASP A 183 -4.20 15.23 -5.39
N ILE A 184 -5.08 14.44 -5.98
CA ILE A 184 -5.80 13.35 -5.30
C ILE A 184 -4.99 12.07 -5.36
N VAL A 185 -4.65 11.55 -4.18
CA VAL A 185 -3.94 10.29 -3.99
C VAL A 185 -4.92 9.23 -3.50
N LEU A 186 -5.02 8.13 -4.25
CA LEU A 186 -5.88 7.00 -3.94
C LEU A 186 -5.09 5.87 -3.28
N ASP A 187 -5.63 5.33 -2.18
CA ASP A 187 -5.17 4.09 -1.56
C ASP A 187 -6.40 3.22 -1.23
N VAL A 188 -6.51 2.07 -1.91
CA VAL A 188 -7.67 1.18 -1.80
C VAL A 188 -7.49 0.06 -0.77
N PHE A 189 -6.34 0.05 -0.11
CA PHE A 189 -6.01 -0.83 1.01
C PHE A 189 -5.34 0.00 2.11
N GLY A 190 -6.12 0.90 2.72
CA GLY A 190 -5.63 1.99 3.59
C GLY A 190 -4.85 1.55 4.82
N GLY A 191 -5.16 0.35 5.35
CA GLY A 191 -4.52 -0.20 6.54
C GLY A 191 -4.50 0.78 7.70
N SER A 192 -3.32 1.09 8.20
CA SER A 192 -3.16 2.08 9.28
C SER A 192 -3.19 3.55 8.81
N GLY A 193 -3.38 3.84 7.53
CA GLY A 193 -3.48 5.22 6.99
C GLY A 193 -2.14 5.92 6.77
N THR A 194 -1.08 5.20 6.47
CA THR A 194 0.23 5.82 6.21
C THR A 194 0.19 6.75 5.00
N THR A 195 -0.56 6.37 3.96
CA THR A 195 -0.79 7.20 2.78
C THR A 195 -1.50 8.51 3.12
N MET A 196 -2.48 8.48 4.01
CA MET A 196 -3.17 9.68 4.50
C MET A 196 -2.19 10.60 5.24
N VAL A 197 -1.37 10.07 6.14
CA VAL A 197 -0.39 10.87 6.89
C VAL A 197 0.59 11.55 5.93
N ALA A 198 1.15 10.81 4.98
CA ALA A 198 2.09 11.36 4.01
C ALA A 198 1.44 12.42 3.11
N ALA A 199 0.20 12.18 2.65
CA ALA A 199 -0.55 13.11 1.82
C ALA A 199 -0.85 14.42 2.55
N GLU A 200 -1.34 14.35 3.79
CA GLU A 200 -1.61 15.52 4.63
C GLU A 200 -0.35 16.37 4.83
N GLN A 201 0.78 15.75 5.18
CA GLN A 201 2.05 16.43 5.38
C GLN A 201 2.57 17.15 4.13
N LEU A 202 2.20 16.66 2.96
CA LEU A 202 2.66 17.18 1.68
C LEU A 202 1.61 18.00 0.93
N GLY A 203 0.45 18.29 1.53
CA GLY A 203 -0.62 19.07 0.92
C GLY A 203 -1.34 18.37 -0.23
N ARG A 204 -1.42 17.03 -0.20
CA ARG A 204 -2.20 16.21 -1.13
C ARG A 204 -3.54 15.82 -0.52
N CYS A 205 -4.51 15.50 -1.36
CA CYS A 205 -5.82 15.02 -0.97
C CYS A 205 -5.85 13.49 -0.95
N ALA A 206 -5.73 12.85 0.21
CA ALA A 206 -5.82 11.39 0.30
C ALA A 206 -7.28 10.92 0.24
N ARG A 207 -7.51 9.84 -0.53
CA ARG A 207 -8.77 9.08 -0.52
C ARG A 207 -8.45 7.62 -0.26
N LEU A 208 -8.90 7.13 0.89
CA LEU A 208 -8.60 5.78 1.35
C LEU A 208 -9.86 4.93 1.38
N MET A 209 -9.67 3.64 1.09
CA MET A 209 -10.65 2.59 1.38
C MET A 209 -10.03 1.62 2.38
N GLU A 210 -10.80 1.25 3.39
CA GLU A 210 -10.41 0.25 4.37
C GLU A 210 -11.64 -0.61 4.70
N LEU A 211 -11.41 -1.91 4.78
CA LEU A 211 -12.48 -2.88 5.03
C LEU A 211 -12.70 -3.10 6.53
N ASP A 212 -11.63 -3.08 7.30
CA ASP A 212 -11.68 -3.31 8.75
C ASP A 212 -12.08 -2.03 9.50
N PRO A 213 -13.23 -2.02 10.20
CA PRO A 213 -13.66 -0.85 10.97
C PRO A 213 -12.65 -0.38 12.01
N HIS A 214 -11.88 -1.30 12.60
CA HIS A 214 -10.84 -0.95 13.55
C HIS A 214 -9.76 -0.09 12.89
N TYR A 215 -9.30 -0.46 11.69
CA TYR A 215 -8.33 0.35 10.97
C TYR A 215 -8.91 1.64 10.43
N CYS A 216 -10.21 1.71 10.13
CA CYS A 216 -10.88 2.98 9.86
C CYS A 216 -10.75 3.95 11.05
N ASP A 217 -10.99 3.46 12.28
CA ASP A 217 -10.83 4.27 13.49
C ASP A 217 -9.37 4.68 13.73
N VAL A 218 -8.41 3.80 13.41
CA VAL A 218 -6.97 4.12 13.46
C VAL A 218 -6.63 5.25 12.49
N ILE A 219 -7.11 5.18 11.25
CA ILE A 219 -6.90 6.24 10.24
C ILE A 219 -7.42 7.57 10.74
N VAL A 220 -8.66 7.61 11.21
CA VAL A 220 -9.31 8.82 11.74
C VAL A 220 -8.51 9.39 12.91
N SER A 221 -8.17 8.55 13.89
CA SER A 221 -7.41 8.96 15.07
C SER A 221 -6.02 9.52 14.72
N ARG A 222 -5.35 8.93 13.73
CA ARG A 222 -4.04 9.42 13.25
C ARG A 222 -4.16 10.77 12.58
N TRP A 223 -5.19 10.96 11.76
CA TRP A 223 -5.44 12.24 11.10
C TRP A 223 -5.77 13.34 12.09
N GLU A 224 -6.68 13.07 13.04
CA GLU A 224 -7.04 14.02 14.09
C GLU A 224 -5.83 14.46 14.93
N ARG A 225 -4.96 13.50 15.29
CA ARG A 225 -3.71 13.82 16.02
C ARG A 225 -2.73 14.63 15.21
N LEU A 226 -2.64 14.36 13.91
CA LEU A 226 -1.71 15.05 13.01
C LEU A 226 -2.13 16.50 12.76
N THR A 227 -3.44 16.72 12.53
CA THR A 227 -3.97 18.02 12.11
C THR A 227 -4.50 18.87 13.24
N GLY A 228 -4.84 18.27 14.39
CA GLY A 228 -5.57 18.91 15.47
C GLY A 228 -7.07 19.14 15.19
N ASN A 229 -7.53 18.75 14.01
CA ASN A 229 -8.93 18.87 13.59
C ASN A 229 -9.76 17.66 14.04
N LYS A 230 -11.09 17.76 13.92
CA LYS A 230 -12.01 16.65 14.13
C LYS A 230 -12.57 16.14 12.81
N ALA A 231 -12.53 14.83 12.63
CA ALA A 231 -13.15 14.20 11.48
C ALA A 231 -14.69 14.26 11.57
N ILE A 232 -15.33 14.41 10.42
CA ILE A 232 -16.80 14.48 10.33
C ILE A 232 -17.27 13.20 9.65
N LYS A 233 -18.12 12.45 10.35
CA LYS A 233 -18.79 11.28 9.76
C LYS A 233 -19.91 11.78 8.86
N VAL A 234 -19.86 11.39 7.58
CA VAL A 234 -20.92 11.65 6.61
C VAL A 234 -21.75 10.37 6.48
N ASN A 235 -23.07 10.49 6.62
CA ASN A 235 -24.01 9.36 6.52
C ASN A 235 -24.34 9.06 5.03
#